data_6f46862f31a45c4030881ae22df1317a
#
_entry.id   6f46862f31a45c4030881ae22df1317a
#
_cell.length_a   1.000
_cell.length_b   1.000
_cell.length_c   1.000
_cell.angle_alpha   90.00
_cell.angle_beta   90.00
_cell.angle_gamma   90.00
#
_symmetry.space_group_name_H-M   'P 1'
#
loop_
_entity.id
_entity.type
_entity.pdbx_description
1 polymer ?
#
loop_
_entity_poly.entity_id
_entity_poly.type
_entity_poly.pdbx_seq_one_letter_code
_entity_poly.pdbx_strand_id
1 'polypeptide(L)'
;MAGFVKALAAADLAPGRGTEVNVAGTAVAMFNVGGAFYAISNTCLHRGGPLGQGFLEGPTVTCPWHNWTYDVSTGENVVNHDLKVPCYATRVEDGQVLVQVEQP
;
A
#
# COMPACT_ATOMS: atom_id res chain seq x y z
N MET A 1 -9.96 -10.79 -16.15
CA MET A 1 -9.15 -11.72 -15.36
C MET A 1 -8.14 -10.97 -14.50
N ALA A 2 -8.09 -11.32 -13.24
CA ALA A 2 -7.17 -10.66 -12.33
C ALA A 2 -5.73 -11.02 -12.69
N GLY A 3 -4.85 -10.03 -12.75
CA GLY A 3 -3.47 -10.24 -13.06
C GLY A 3 -2.58 -9.20 -12.41
N PHE A 4 -1.30 -9.49 -12.40
CA PHE A 4 -0.33 -8.56 -11.85
C PHE A 4 0.00 -7.49 -12.89
N VAL A 5 0.00 -6.23 -12.46
CA VAL A 5 0.26 -5.08 -13.30
C VAL A 5 1.45 -4.33 -12.71
N LYS A 6 2.36 -3.91 -13.57
CA LYS A 6 3.53 -3.16 -13.14
C LYS A 6 3.10 -1.87 -12.45
N ALA A 7 3.57 -1.65 -11.24
CA ALA A 7 3.26 -0.45 -10.46
C ALA A 7 4.42 0.53 -10.46
N LEU A 8 5.63 0.05 -10.13
CA LEU A 8 6.81 0.91 -10.12
C LEU A 8 8.07 0.05 -10.17
N ALA A 9 9.20 0.70 -10.42
CA ALA A 9 10.48 0.04 -10.34
C ALA A 9 10.89 -0.11 -8.88
N ALA A 10 11.38 -1.30 -8.50
CA ALA A 10 11.76 -1.54 -7.11
C ALA A 10 12.80 -0.53 -6.61
N ALA A 11 13.71 -0.10 -7.49
CA ALA A 11 14.75 0.87 -7.13
C ALA A 11 14.20 2.28 -6.86
N ASP A 12 12.95 2.55 -7.27
CA ASP A 12 12.35 3.87 -7.08
C ASP A 12 11.69 4.03 -5.72
N LEU A 13 11.62 2.97 -4.92
CA LEU A 13 11.01 3.03 -3.59
C LEU A 13 11.96 2.43 -2.57
N ALA A 14 12.68 3.29 -1.89
CA ALA A 14 13.68 2.89 -0.89
C ALA A 14 13.03 2.29 0.36
N PRO A 15 13.74 1.44 1.10
CA PRO A 15 13.23 0.91 2.37
C PRO A 15 12.84 2.04 3.32
N GLY A 16 11.71 1.86 4.00
CA GLY A 16 11.18 2.85 4.92
C GLY A 16 10.34 3.92 4.25
N ARG A 17 10.07 3.79 2.96
CA ARG A 17 9.33 4.79 2.19
C ARG A 17 7.99 4.26 1.68
N GLY A 18 7.06 5.17 1.47
CA GLY A 18 5.79 4.89 0.84
C GLY A 18 5.53 5.85 -0.30
N THR A 19 4.68 5.47 -1.22
CA THR A 19 4.31 6.32 -2.33
C THR A 19 2.91 5.95 -2.83
N GLU A 20 2.34 6.83 -3.63
CA GLU A 20 1.05 6.60 -4.27
C GLU A 20 1.28 6.22 -5.73
N VAL A 21 0.57 5.21 -6.19
CA VAL A 21 0.60 4.84 -7.60
C VAL A 21 -0.82 4.53 -8.07
N ASN A 22 -1.06 4.74 -9.36
CA ASN A 22 -2.32 4.34 -9.97
C ASN A 22 -2.05 3.05 -10.73
N VAL A 23 -2.76 1.99 -10.35
CA VAL A 23 -2.59 0.69 -10.97
C VAL A 23 -3.93 0.30 -11.59
N ALA A 24 -4.00 0.30 -12.91
CA ALA A 24 -5.21 -0.07 -13.64
C ALA A 24 -6.44 0.72 -13.18
N GLY A 25 -6.26 2.01 -12.88
CA GLY A 25 -7.35 2.89 -12.44
C GLY A 25 -7.60 2.88 -10.95
N THR A 26 -6.83 2.11 -10.18
CA THR A 26 -7.00 2.02 -8.73
C THR A 26 -5.88 2.77 -8.04
N ALA A 27 -6.24 3.65 -7.09
CA ALA A 27 -5.25 4.37 -6.29
C ALA A 27 -4.69 3.42 -5.23
N VAL A 28 -3.39 3.17 -5.30
CA VAL A 28 -2.71 2.20 -4.45
C VAL A 28 -1.61 2.89 -3.67
N ALA A 29 -1.51 2.57 -2.38
CA ALA A 29 -0.39 3.00 -1.55
C ALA A 29 0.63 1.86 -1.52
N MET A 30 1.85 2.16 -1.94
CA MET A 30 2.94 1.18 -1.99
C MET A 30 3.95 1.50 -0.91
N PHE A 31 4.44 0.47 -0.23
CA PHE A 31 5.40 0.64 0.85
C PHE A 31 6.54 -0.37 0.71
N ASN A 32 7.74 0.07 1.05
CA ASN A 32 8.91 -0.80 1.14
C ASN A 32 9.29 -0.90 2.62
N VAL A 33 9.06 -2.07 3.20
CA VAL A 33 9.36 -2.32 4.61
C VAL A 33 10.52 -3.30 4.66
N GLY A 34 11.74 -2.78 4.87
CA GLY A 34 12.92 -3.62 4.97
C GLY A 34 13.24 -4.45 3.73
N GLY A 35 12.81 -3.99 2.56
CA GLY A 35 13.04 -4.71 1.31
C GLY A 35 11.83 -5.49 0.82
N ALA A 36 10.78 -5.63 1.65
CA ALA A 36 9.53 -6.26 1.24
C ALA A 36 8.54 -5.19 0.79
N PHE A 37 7.88 -5.41 -0.34
CA PHE A 37 6.92 -4.46 -0.89
C PHE A 37 5.50 -4.85 -0.53
N TYR A 38 4.72 -3.87 -0.08
CA TYR A 38 3.32 -4.06 0.28
C TYR A 38 2.46 -3.03 -0.42
N ALA A 39 1.24 -3.42 -0.75
CA ALA A 39 0.29 -2.55 -1.44
C ALA A 39 -1.06 -2.63 -0.75
N ILE A 40 -1.60 -1.48 -0.38
CA ILE A 40 -2.95 -1.37 0.18
C ILE A 40 -3.66 -0.25 -0.55
N SER A 41 -4.99 -0.16 -0.34
CA SER A 41 -5.74 0.96 -0.90
C SER A 41 -5.13 2.28 -0.41
N ASN A 42 -5.04 3.27 -1.29
CA ASN A 42 -4.52 4.58 -0.93
C ASN A 42 -5.54 5.40 -0.13
N THR A 43 -6.76 4.92 -0.02
CA THR A 43 -7.86 5.68 0.59
C THR A 43 -8.10 5.24 2.02
N CYS A 44 -7.81 6.12 2.98
CA CYS A 44 -8.08 5.87 4.39
C CYS A 44 -9.60 5.78 4.61
N LEU A 45 -10.03 4.82 5.43
CA LEU A 45 -11.45 4.62 5.70
C LEU A 45 -12.09 5.82 6.40
N HIS A 46 -11.31 6.56 7.19
CA HIS A 46 -11.87 7.66 7.98
C HIS A 46 -12.38 8.79 7.10
N ARG A 47 -11.51 9.37 6.28
CA ARG A 47 -11.87 10.54 5.48
C ARG A 47 -11.27 10.50 4.08
N GLY A 48 -10.83 9.34 3.64
CA GLY A 48 -10.25 9.22 2.31
C GLY A 48 -8.85 9.80 2.18
N GLY A 49 -8.15 10.00 3.30
CA GLY A 49 -6.80 10.54 3.27
C GLY A 49 -5.84 9.65 2.51
N PRO A 50 -4.81 10.24 1.88
CA PRO A 50 -3.90 9.50 1.01
C PRO A 50 -2.87 8.71 1.83
N LEU A 51 -3.10 7.42 2.01
CA LEU A 51 -2.21 6.58 2.81
C LEU A 51 -0.79 6.51 2.26
N GLY A 52 -0.62 6.63 0.95
CA GLY A 52 0.71 6.63 0.34
C GLY A 52 1.55 7.85 0.72
N GLN A 53 0.93 8.92 1.19
CA GLN A 53 1.62 10.09 1.71
C GLN A 53 1.77 10.05 3.23
N GLY A 54 1.32 8.96 3.84
CA GLY A 54 1.37 8.81 5.27
C GLY A 54 2.77 8.54 5.78
N PHE A 55 2.88 8.53 7.09
CA PHE A 55 4.14 8.32 7.77
C PHE A 55 4.31 6.82 8.04
N LEU A 56 5.33 6.23 7.42
CA LEU A 56 5.61 4.79 7.59
C LEU A 56 6.61 4.57 8.71
N GLU A 57 6.23 3.68 9.64
CA GLU A 57 7.11 3.31 10.74
C GLU A 57 7.04 1.79 10.89
N GLY A 58 8.08 1.08 10.50
CA GLY A 58 8.04 -0.36 10.41
C GLY A 58 6.92 -0.77 9.45
N PRO A 59 6.07 -1.73 9.82
CA PRO A 59 4.95 -2.16 8.96
C PRO A 59 3.68 -1.31 9.13
N THR A 60 3.76 -0.21 9.87
CA THR A 60 2.59 0.62 10.19
C THR A 60 2.66 1.96 9.47
N VAL A 61 1.59 2.33 8.78
CA VAL A 61 1.47 3.65 8.17
C VAL A 61 0.42 4.47 8.92
N THR A 62 0.75 5.75 9.17
CA THR A 62 -0.16 6.70 9.80
C THR A 62 -0.72 7.62 8.73
N CYS A 63 -2.05 7.65 8.60
CA CYS A 63 -2.73 8.53 7.66
C CYS A 63 -2.38 9.99 7.98
N PRO A 64 -2.02 10.83 6.98
CA PRO A 64 -1.67 12.22 7.25
C PRO A 64 -2.87 13.06 7.68
N TRP A 65 -4.09 12.53 7.50
CA TRP A 65 -5.33 13.19 7.96
C TRP A 65 -5.80 12.45 9.21
N HIS A 66 -5.89 13.03 10.35
CA HIS A 66 -6.46 12.46 11.57
C HIS A 66 -5.72 11.27 12.18
N ASN A 67 -4.53 10.91 11.68
CA ASN A 67 -3.63 9.94 12.33
C ASN A 67 -4.17 8.51 12.53
N TRP A 68 -5.08 8.06 11.68
CA TRP A 68 -5.47 6.65 11.68
C TRP A 68 -4.29 5.81 11.19
N THR A 69 -4.08 4.64 11.81
CA THR A 69 -2.92 3.80 11.53
C THR A 69 -3.34 2.44 10.99
N TYR A 70 -2.56 1.95 10.03
CA TYR A 70 -2.84 0.67 9.36
C TYR A 70 -1.58 -0.16 9.25
N ASP A 71 -1.76 -1.49 9.34
CA ASP A 71 -0.69 -2.43 9.04
C ASP A 71 -0.66 -2.62 7.52
N VAL A 72 0.48 -2.26 6.89
CA VAL A 72 0.56 -2.30 5.43
C VAL A 72 0.60 -3.73 4.88
N SER A 73 0.90 -4.73 5.71
CA SER A 73 0.94 -6.11 5.26
C SER A 73 -0.44 -6.76 5.22
N THR A 74 -1.42 -6.18 5.91
CA THR A 74 -2.78 -6.74 5.98
C THR A 74 -3.87 -5.75 5.59
N GLY A 75 -3.58 -4.44 5.69
CA GLY A 75 -4.57 -3.39 5.49
C GLY A 75 -5.43 -3.13 6.72
N GLU A 76 -5.18 -3.83 7.82
CA GLU A 76 -5.98 -3.68 9.04
C GLU A 76 -5.60 -2.44 9.82
N ASN A 77 -6.63 -1.77 10.37
CA ASN A 77 -6.41 -0.68 11.31
C ASN A 77 -5.82 -1.26 12.59
N VAL A 78 -4.72 -0.69 13.10
CA VAL A 78 -4.01 -1.27 14.25
C VAL A 78 -4.73 -1.09 15.56
N VAL A 79 -5.69 -0.17 15.64
CA VAL A 79 -6.49 0.05 16.85
C VAL A 79 -7.75 -0.82 16.83
N ASN A 80 -8.40 -0.91 15.68
CA ASN A 80 -9.60 -1.71 15.51
C ASN A 80 -9.44 -2.60 14.29
N HIS A 81 -9.10 -3.87 14.53
CA HIS A 81 -8.79 -4.82 13.47
C HIS A 81 -9.99 -5.21 12.62
N ASP A 82 -11.21 -4.85 13.04
CA ASP A 82 -12.40 -5.06 12.22
C ASP A 82 -12.47 -4.08 11.06
N LEU A 83 -11.73 -2.98 11.14
CA LEU A 83 -11.64 -2.00 10.08
C LEU A 83 -10.40 -2.29 9.24
N LYS A 84 -10.58 -2.40 7.94
CA LYS A 84 -9.43 -2.63 7.06
C LYS A 84 -9.69 -2.07 5.69
N VAL A 85 -8.60 -1.68 5.03
CA VAL A 85 -8.65 -1.28 3.63
C VAL A 85 -8.20 -2.49 2.80
N PRO A 86 -8.58 -2.54 1.51
CA PRO A 86 -8.10 -3.62 0.65
C PRO A 86 -6.58 -3.73 0.66
N CYS A 87 -6.10 -4.96 0.74
CA CYS A 87 -4.68 -5.27 0.68
C CYS A 87 -4.45 -6.07 -0.60
N TYR A 88 -3.48 -5.65 -1.41
CA TYR A 88 -3.26 -6.24 -2.71
C TYR A 88 -1.98 -7.08 -2.72
N ALA A 89 -2.01 -8.18 -3.47
CA ALA A 89 -0.83 -9.03 -3.62
C ALA A 89 0.24 -8.28 -4.42
N THR A 90 1.49 -8.46 -4.04
CA THR A 90 2.63 -7.86 -4.74
C THR A 90 3.61 -8.94 -5.16
N ARG A 91 4.42 -8.61 -6.14
CA ARG A 91 5.44 -9.51 -6.69
C ARG A 91 6.54 -8.68 -7.33
N VAL A 92 7.78 -9.11 -7.19
CA VAL A 92 8.91 -8.42 -7.81
C VAL A 92 9.47 -9.32 -8.90
N GLU A 93 9.54 -8.78 -10.13
CA GLU A 93 10.10 -9.48 -11.29
C GLU A 93 10.97 -8.52 -12.08
N ASP A 94 12.18 -8.93 -12.35
CA ASP A 94 13.12 -8.15 -13.17
C ASP A 94 13.26 -6.71 -12.70
N GLY A 95 13.28 -6.50 -11.38
CA GLY A 95 13.44 -5.18 -10.80
C GLY A 95 12.17 -4.34 -10.81
N GLN A 96 11.02 -4.92 -11.18
CA GLN A 96 9.74 -4.23 -11.20
C GLN A 96 8.83 -4.78 -10.11
N VAL A 97 8.10 -3.91 -9.45
CA VAL A 97 7.08 -4.32 -8.49
C VAL A 97 5.75 -4.37 -9.20
N LEU A 98 5.12 -5.53 -9.14
CA LEU A 98 3.82 -5.77 -9.76
C LEU A 98 2.76 -5.88 -8.67
N VAL A 99 1.56 -5.41 -8.96
CA VAL A 99 0.45 -5.42 -8.02
C VAL A 99 -0.78 -6.00 -8.69
N GLN A 100 -1.51 -6.81 -7.95
CA GLN A 100 -2.79 -7.36 -8.41
C GLN A 100 -3.91 -6.65 -7.69
N VAL A 101 -4.55 -5.68 -8.35
CA VAL A 101 -5.62 -4.89 -7.75
C VAL A 101 -7.00 -5.40 -8.10
N GLU A 102 -7.10 -6.15 -9.18
CA GLU A 102 -8.39 -6.66 -9.61
C GLU A 102 -8.84 -7.81 -8.73
N GLN A 103 -10.09 -7.74 -8.29
CA GLN A 103 -10.67 -8.77 -7.45
C GLN A 103 -11.62 -9.62 -8.30
N PRO A 104 -11.53 -10.94 -8.19
CA PRO A 104 -12.44 -11.83 -8.93
C PRO A 104 -13.89 -11.68 -8.46
#